data_a7968049d409008a8ecb462244c1a7d1
#
_entry.id   a7968049d409008a8ecb462244c1a7d1
#
_cell.length_a   1.000
_cell.length_b   1.000
_cell.length_c   1.000
_cell.angle_alpha   90.00
_cell.angle_beta   90.00
_cell.angle_gamma   90.00
#
_symmetry.space_group_name_H-M   'P 1'
#
loop_
_entity.id
_entity.type
_entity.pdbx_description
1 polymer ?
#
loop_
_entity_poly.entity_id
_entity_poly.type
_entity_poly.pdbx_seq_one_letter_code
_entity_poly.pdbx_strand_id
1 'polypeptide(L)'
;MKLTRSEFQNYIHSYETDEIFYRDLYFAEKEHPETFMEYCQGLDRELITSHKLYVPALRKEAWFPYLEESDMFRDFNGNIMLCKHYRYSPVYVHEHEFFEILCVYDGTAHTEIQGISHTWHTGDICIIPPHTRHSVSIFDDSIAFNILVRGSTFQTTFFQTLTADSALAQFFAHVLYHKTEGNFLIFHAGNDHIVMESLENLYIEYLGHEKYNYTFLNSMLVLFWAQLLRYHEKDIESILTKDTTGSSMTEILNYLNHNYQTATLSDTAAHFGYSVSHFSTLIKEGTGRTFLQIIRDIKLNQACRALRETTLSIPAICELVGYETPEHFMRTFKKAYGMTPGEYRKRHS
;
A
#
# COMPACT_ATOMS: atom_id res chain seq x y z
N MET A 1 0.08 -4.05 -25.58
CA MET A 1 -1.26 -3.94 -26.22
C MET A 1 -2.28 -3.83 -25.10
N LYS A 2 -3.03 -2.75 -25.05
CA LYS A 2 -4.01 -2.50 -24.00
C LYS A 2 -5.18 -3.48 -24.16
N LEU A 3 -5.55 -4.17 -23.07
CA LEU A 3 -6.73 -5.05 -23.06
C LEU A 3 -8.00 -4.23 -23.28
N THR A 4 -8.94 -4.77 -24.05
CA THR A 4 -10.30 -4.28 -24.05
C THR A 4 -10.99 -4.69 -22.73
N ARG A 5 -12.09 -4.03 -22.39
CA ARG A 5 -12.88 -4.38 -21.20
C ARG A 5 -13.38 -5.85 -21.24
N SER A 6 -13.76 -6.35 -22.40
CA SER A 6 -14.19 -7.74 -22.56
C SER A 6 -13.04 -8.74 -22.35
N GLU A 7 -11.85 -8.42 -22.86
CA GLU A 7 -10.65 -9.26 -22.63
C GLU A 7 -10.24 -9.22 -21.15
N PHE A 8 -10.36 -8.08 -20.50
CA PHE A 8 -10.13 -7.96 -19.05
C PHE A 8 -11.10 -8.80 -18.24
N GLN A 9 -12.40 -8.76 -18.57
CA GLN A 9 -13.42 -9.60 -17.92
C GLN A 9 -13.08 -11.09 -18.05
N ASN A 10 -12.67 -11.54 -19.22
CA ASN A 10 -12.23 -12.91 -19.42
C ASN A 10 -10.96 -13.24 -18.61
N TYR A 11 -10.01 -12.33 -18.57
CA TYR A 11 -8.76 -12.49 -17.81
C TYR A 11 -9.03 -12.61 -16.30
N ILE A 12 -9.78 -11.67 -15.71
CA ILE A 12 -9.96 -11.64 -14.26
C ILE A 12 -10.75 -12.84 -13.73
N HIS A 13 -11.68 -13.39 -14.55
CA HIS A 13 -12.48 -14.58 -14.19
C HIS A 13 -11.75 -15.90 -14.47
N SER A 14 -10.76 -15.91 -15.37
CA SER A 14 -10.00 -17.12 -15.65
C SER A 14 -9.17 -17.57 -14.45
N TYR A 15 -8.92 -18.88 -14.36
CA TYR A 15 -7.98 -19.41 -13.39
C TYR A 15 -6.56 -19.30 -13.93
N GLU A 16 -5.66 -18.74 -13.13
CA GLU A 16 -4.22 -18.76 -13.39
C GLU A 16 -3.62 -20.12 -12.99
N THR A 17 -2.44 -20.43 -13.50
CA THR A 17 -1.76 -21.70 -13.19
C THR A 17 -1.61 -21.93 -11.69
N ASP A 18 -1.25 -20.90 -10.95
CA ASP A 18 -1.05 -20.96 -9.50
C ASP A 18 -2.38 -21.12 -8.75
N GLU A 19 -3.47 -20.54 -9.25
CA GLU A 19 -4.81 -20.75 -8.69
C GLU A 19 -5.30 -22.18 -8.93
N ILE A 20 -5.02 -22.77 -10.10
CA ILE A 20 -5.36 -24.18 -10.39
C ILE A 20 -4.60 -25.07 -9.39
N PHE A 21 -3.32 -24.82 -9.18
CA PHE A 21 -2.51 -25.56 -8.21
C PHE A 21 -3.12 -25.47 -6.79
N TYR A 22 -3.47 -24.28 -6.35
CA TYR A 22 -4.07 -24.09 -5.01
C TYR A 22 -5.46 -24.70 -4.89
N ARG A 23 -6.26 -24.64 -5.95
CA ARG A 23 -7.57 -25.29 -5.98
C ARG A 23 -7.44 -26.81 -5.83
N ASP A 24 -6.55 -27.41 -6.59
CA ASP A 24 -6.30 -28.86 -6.52
C ASP A 24 -5.75 -29.27 -5.15
N LEU A 25 -4.87 -28.45 -4.56
CA LEU A 25 -4.36 -28.66 -3.19
C LEU A 25 -5.49 -28.60 -2.15
N TYR A 26 -6.37 -27.59 -2.25
CA TYR A 26 -7.50 -27.39 -1.34
C TYR A 26 -8.49 -28.56 -1.38
N PHE A 27 -8.86 -29.03 -2.58
CA PHE A 27 -9.77 -30.16 -2.71
C PHE A 27 -9.12 -31.48 -2.31
N ALA A 28 -7.83 -31.66 -2.56
CA ALA A 28 -7.11 -32.84 -2.09
C ALA A 28 -7.11 -32.92 -0.54
N GLU A 29 -6.94 -31.80 0.16
CA GLU A 29 -7.03 -31.75 1.62
C GLU A 29 -8.45 -32.00 2.12
N LYS A 30 -9.45 -31.41 1.47
CA LYS A 30 -10.85 -31.46 1.90
C LYS A 30 -11.51 -32.81 1.65
N GLU A 31 -11.24 -33.42 0.49
CA GLU A 31 -11.89 -34.67 0.06
C GLU A 31 -11.14 -35.92 0.55
N HIS A 32 -9.82 -35.81 0.75
CA HIS A 32 -8.95 -36.93 1.09
C HIS A 32 -7.94 -36.59 2.22
N PRO A 33 -8.41 -36.13 3.38
CA PRO A 33 -7.53 -35.66 4.47
C PRO A 33 -6.56 -36.74 4.95
N GLU A 34 -6.91 -38.02 4.88
CA GLU A 34 -6.08 -39.15 5.31
C GLU A 34 -4.87 -39.42 4.39
N THR A 35 -4.96 -39.07 3.10
CA THR A 35 -3.88 -39.23 2.11
C THR A 35 -3.25 -37.90 1.68
N PHE A 36 -3.69 -36.79 2.25
CA PHE A 36 -3.24 -35.46 1.88
C PHE A 36 -1.72 -35.26 2.00
N MET A 37 -1.11 -35.83 3.04
CA MET A 37 0.35 -35.74 3.21
C MET A 37 1.10 -36.50 2.10
N GLU A 38 0.61 -37.64 1.63
CA GLU A 38 1.18 -38.38 0.51
C GLU A 38 1.03 -37.59 -0.78
N TYR A 39 -0.14 -36.98 -1.02
CA TYR A 39 -0.37 -36.05 -2.12
C TYR A 39 0.64 -34.91 -2.11
N CYS A 40 0.84 -34.24 -0.97
CA CYS A 40 1.79 -33.14 -0.83
C CYS A 40 3.24 -33.56 -1.09
N GLN A 41 3.63 -34.80 -0.69
CA GLN A 41 4.97 -35.33 -0.96
C GLN A 41 5.21 -35.58 -2.45
N GLY A 42 4.15 -35.90 -3.21
CA GLY A 42 4.20 -36.13 -4.66
C GLY A 42 4.18 -34.85 -5.52
N LEU A 43 3.99 -33.67 -4.91
CA LEU A 43 3.94 -32.41 -5.65
C LEU A 43 5.28 -32.04 -6.29
N ASP A 44 5.20 -31.39 -7.44
CA ASP A 44 6.36 -30.88 -8.18
C ASP A 44 7.08 -29.80 -7.37
N ARG A 45 8.29 -30.13 -6.88
CA ARG A 45 9.14 -29.25 -6.07
C ARG A 45 9.74 -28.11 -6.89
N GLU A 46 9.98 -28.31 -8.18
CA GLU A 46 10.50 -27.29 -9.08
C GLU A 46 9.44 -26.22 -9.33
N LEU A 47 8.20 -26.62 -9.61
CA LEU A 47 7.06 -25.72 -9.73
C LEU A 47 6.86 -24.91 -8.45
N ILE A 48 6.82 -25.56 -7.28
CA ILE A 48 6.64 -24.89 -5.98
C ILE A 48 7.72 -23.84 -5.74
N THR A 49 8.97 -24.15 -6.07
CA THR A 49 10.10 -23.25 -5.83
C THR A 49 10.14 -22.11 -6.83
N SER A 50 9.95 -22.38 -8.13
CA SER A 50 10.00 -21.37 -9.20
C SER A 50 8.85 -20.36 -9.10
N HIS A 51 7.65 -20.81 -8.74
CA HIS A 51 6.47 -19.98 -8.55
C HIS A 51 6.33 -19.46 -7.10
N LYS A 52 7.24 -19.84 -6.19
CA LYS A 52 7.21 -19.46 -4.76
C LYS A 52 5.89 -19.83 -4.07
N LEU A 53 5.30 -20.97 -4.45
CA LEU A 53 4.02 -21.42 -3.93
C LEU A 53 4.12 -21.79 -2.45
N TYR A 54 3.09 -21.44 -1.69
CA TYR A 54 3.01 -21.75 -0.26
C TYR A 54 2.23 -23.04 -0.06
N VAL A 55 2.89 -24.08 0.46
CA VAL A 55 2.27 -25.37 0.84
C VAL A 55 2.55 -25.64 2.30
N PRO A 56 1.61 -25.33 3.21
CA PRO A 56 1.82 -25.46 4.67
C PRO A 56 2.29 -26.84 5.10
N ALA A 57 1.70 -27.90 4.56
CA ALA A 57 2.02 -29.30 4.87
C ALA A 57 3.48 -29.70 4.59
N LEU A 58 4.18 -28.96 3.74
CA LEU A 58 5.59 -29.22 3.41
C LEU A 58 6.58 -28.41 4.24
N ARG A 59 6.10 -27.55 5.15
CA ARG A 59 6.93 -26.73 6.03
C ARG A 59 7.02 -27.34 7.41
N LYS A 60 8.21 -27.30 8.01
CA LYS A 60 8.46 -27.82 9.35
C LYS A 60 8.15 -26.81 10.45
N GLU A 61 8.12 -25.54 10.12
CA GLU A 61 7.94 -24.44 11.05
C GLU A 61 6.82 -23.52 10.59
N ALA A 62 6.13 -22.88 11.53
CA ALA A 62 5.17 -21.83 11.23
C ALA A 62 5.88 -20.70 10.47
N TRP A 63 5.37 -20.38 9.30
CA TRP A 63 5.91 -19.31 8.48
C TRP A 63 5.06 -18.07 8.66
N PHE A 64 5.72 -17.00 9.09
CA PHE A 64 5.13 -15.69 9.19
C PHE A 64 5.95 -14.74 8.29
N PRO A 65 5.55 -14.55 7.03
CA PRO A 65 6.30 -13.72 6.13
C PRO A 65 6.13 -12.24 6.48
N TYR A 66 7.26 -11.56 6.56
CA TYR A 66 7.34 -10.12 6.50
C TYR A 66 7.75 -9.72 5.08
N LEU A 67 6.88 -8.99 4.39
CA LEU A 67 7.10 -8.63 3.00
C LEU A 67 7.72 -7.22 2.93
N GLU A 68 9.01 -7.16 2.65
CA GLU A 68 9.70 -5.89 2.46
C GLU A 68 9.29 -5.23 1.14
N GLU A 69 9.18 -3.91 1.16
CA GLU A 69 8.91 -3.12 -0.05
C GLU A 69 9.99 -3.35 -1.12
N SER A 70 11.25 -3.50 -0.70
CA SER A 70 12.39 -3.79 -1.57
C SER A 70 12.29 -5.13 -2.31
N ASP A 71 11.67 -6.13 -1.70
CA ASP A 71 11.52 -7.46 -2.29
C ASP A 71 10.30 -7.55 -3.19
N MET A 72 9.17 -7.00 -2.74
CA MET A 72 7.92 -7.02 -3.49
C MET A 72 8.02 -6.22 -4.80
N PHE A 73 8.69 -5.07 -4.77
CA PHE A 73 8.86 -4.21 -5.94
C PHE A 73 10.24 -4.33 -6.59
N ARG A 74 10.99 -5.42 -6.35
CA ARG A 74 12.40 -5.58 -6.82
C ARG A 74 12.53 -5.49 -8.34
N ASP A 75 11.66 -6.19 -9.05
CA ASP A 75 11.70 -6.30 -10.50
C ASP A 75 10.71 -5.33 -11.17
N PHE A 76 10.20 -4.38 -10.40
CA PHE A 76 9.17 -3.47 -10.83
C PHE A 76 9.57 -2.01 -10.55
N ASN A 77 9.81 -1.26 -11.62
CA ASN A 77 10.21 0.17 -11.52
C ASN A 77 9.07 1.10 -11.11
N GLY A 78 7.87 0.56 -10.88
CA GLY A 78 6.69 1.32 -10.50
C GLY A 78 6.50 1.46 -8.99
N ASN A 79 5.53 2.27 -8.65
CA ASN A 79 5.15 2.57 -7.27
C ASN A 79 3.82 1.92 -6.87
N ILE A 80 3.10 1.39 -7.85
CA ILE A 80 1.79 0.75 -7.72
C ILE A 80 1.86 -0.58 -8.45
N MET A 81 1.50 -1.65 -7.78
CA MET A 81 1.38 -3.00 -8.34
C MET A 81 -0.04 -3.49 -8.14
N LEU A 82 -0.61 -4.15 -9.15
CA LEU A 82 -1.89 -4.81 -9.03
C LEU A 82 -1.70 -6.31 -9.20
N CYS A 83 -2.31 -7.07 -8.31
CA CYS A 83 -2.28 -8.53 -8.40
C CYS A 83 -3.65 -9.10 -7.96
N LYS A 84 -4.08 -10.13 -8.66
CA LYS A 84 -5.24 -10.92 -8.27
C LYS A 84 -4.91 -11.70 -7.01
N HIS A 85 -5.83 -11.73 -6.04
CA HIS A 85 -5.69 -12.64 -4.91
C HIS A 85 -6.01 -14.06 -5.38
N TYR A 86 -5.09 -15.01 -5.17
CA TYR A 86 -5.29 -16.37 -5.64
C TYR A 86 -6.39 -17.07 -4.87
N ARG A 87 -7.43 -17.50 -5.58
CA ARG A 87 -8.50 -18.34 -5.03
C ARG A 87 -7.92 -19.64 -4.51
N TYR A 88 -8.51 -20.17 -3.45
CA TYR A 88 -8.12 -21.43 -2.79
C TYR A 88 -6.70 -21.46 -2.23
N SER A 89 -5.96 -20.34 -2.25
CA SER A 89 -4.64 -20.30 -1.61
C SER A 89 -4.77 -20.58 -0.10
N PRO A 90 -3.82 -21.33 0.48
CA PRO A 90 -3.82 -21.55 1.92
C PRO A 90 -3.76 -20.23 2.68
N VAL A 91 -4.52 -20.15 3.77
CA VAL A 91 -4.50 -18.95 4.63
C VAL A 91 -3.10 -18.81 5.23
N TYR A 92 -2.49 -17.66 5.03
CA TYR A 92 -1.25 -17.30 5.74
C TYR A 92 -1.34 -15.90 6.30
N VAL A 93 -0.99 -15.78 7.57
CA VAL A 93 -0.95 -14.51 8.26
C VAL A 93 0.39 -13.85 7.95
N HIS A 94 0.38 -12.58 7.55
CA HIS A 94 1.59 -11.85 7.18
C HIS A 94 1.51 -10.36 7.53
N GLU A 95 2.63 -9.69 7.39
CA GLU A 95 2.78 -8.23 7.47
C GLU A 95 3.61 -7.73 6.29
N HIS A 96 3.48 -6.46 5.95
CA HIS A 96 4.22 -5.83 4.85
C HIS A 96 4.60 -4.37 5.15
N GLU A 97 5.56 -3.81 4.39
CA GLU A 97 6.03 -2.42 4.52
C GLU A 97 5.28 -1.41 3.64
N PHE A 98 4.42 -1.85 2.76
CA PHE A 98 3.67 -1.03 1.81
C PHE A 98 2.20 -0.93 2.21
N PHE A 99 1.42 -0.11 1.50
CA PHE A 99 -0.04 -0.11 1.62
C PHE A 99 -0.63 -1.19 0.72
N GLU A 100 -1.55 -1.96 1.25
CA GLU A 100 -2.38 -2.90 0.50
C GLU A 100 -3.83 -2.41 0.48
N ILE A 101 -4.43 -2.41 -0.70
CA ILE A 101 -5.83 -2.06 -0.90
C ILE A 101 -6.50 -3.28 -1.47
N LEU A 102 -7.18 -4.02 -0.62
CA LEU A 102 -7.98 -5.19 -1.00
C LEU A 102 -9.30 -4.70 -1.59
N CYS A 103 -9.56 -5.08 -2.83
CA CYS A 103 -10.78 -4.76 -3.56
C CYS A 103 -11.54 -6.06 -3.85
N VAL A 104 -12.74 -6.22 -3.30
CA VAL A 104 -13.62 -7.34 -3.66
C VAL A 104 -14.36 -6.98 -4.94
N TYR A 105 -13.93 -7.61 -6.05
CA TYR A 105 -14.45 -7.30 -7.38
C TYR A 105 -15.78 -8.02 -7.64
N ASP A 106 -15.85 -9.31 -7.27
CA ASP A 106 -17.06 -10.12 -7.42
C ASP A 106 -17.12 -11.19 -6.30
N GLY A 107 -18.29 -11.38 -5.70
CA GLY A 107 -18.52 -12.36 -4.63
C GLY A 107 -18.07 -11.89 -3.25
N THR A 108 -17.30 -12.72 -2.54
CA THR A 108 -16.90 -12.51 -1.15
C THR A 108 -15.42 -12.80 -0.91
N ALA A 109 -14.82 -12.06 0.02
CA ALA A 109 -13.48 -12.36 0.56
C ALA A 109 -13.52 -12.38 2.09
N HIS A 110 -12.73 -13.26 2.70
CA HIS A 110 -12.59 -13.34 4.15
C HIS A 110 -11.21 -12.85 4.55
N THR A 111 -11.16 -12.01 5.58
CA THR A 111 -9.89 -11.55 6.15
C THR A 111 -9.87 -11.78 7.66
N GLU A 112 -8.70 -12.00 8.19
CA GLU A 112 -8.43 -11.83 9.61
C GLU A 112 -7.44 -10.67 9.75
N ILE A 113 -7.86 -9.59 10.40
CA ILE A 113 -7.03 -8.40 10.64
C ILE A 113 -6.90 -8.24 12.15
N GLN A 114 -5.65 -8.28 12.66
CA GLN A 114 -5.38 -8.19 14.10
C GLN A 114 -6.15 -9.23 14.95
N GLY A 115 -6.38 -10.43 14.40
CA GLY A 115 -7.13 -11.49 15.09
C GLY A 115 -8.66 -11.33 15.03
N ILE A 116 -9.18 -10.35 14.31
CA ILE A 116 -10.63 -10.14 14.09
C ILE A 116 -10.98 -10.57 12.68
N SER A 117 -11.94 -11.48 12.57
CA SER A 117 -12.42 -11.99 11.28
C SER A 117 -13.47 -11.05 10.67
N HIS A 118 -13.31 -10.78 9.37
CA HIS A 118 -14.23 -9.99 8.58
C HIS A 118 -14.62 -10.74 7.31
N THR A 119 -15.83 -10.44 6.82
CA THR A 119 -16.30 -10.91 5.51
C THR A 119 -16.66 -9.68 4.67
N TRP A 120 -16.04 -9.57 3.52
CA TRP A 120 -16.21 -8.48 2.58
C TRP A 120 -17.00 -8.95 1.36
N HIS A 121 -17.77 -8.06 0.79
CA HIS A 121 -18.64 -8.33 -0.35
C HIS A 121 -18.25 -7.48 -1.56
N THR A 122 -18.80 -7.79 -2.72
CA THR A 122 -18.57 -7.03 -3.95
C THR A 122 -18.67 -5.52 -3.71
N GLY A 123 -17.62 -4.79 -4.11
CA GLY A 123 -17.51 -3.34 -3.95
C GLY A 123 -16.96 -2.89 -2.60
N ASP A 124 -16.67 -3.81 -1.69
CA ASP A 124 -15.93 -3.46 -0.47
C ASP A 124 -14.45 -3.26 -0.81
N ILE A 125 -13.89 -2.17 -0.29
CA ILE A 125 -12.50 -1.78 -0.48
C ILE A 125 -11.86 -1.55 0.87
N CYS A 126 -10.95 -2.44 1.25
CA CYS A 126 -10.25 -2.39 2.53
C CYS A 126 -8.82 -1.88 2.34
N ILE A 127 -8.45 -0.82 3.07
CA ILE A 127 -7.09 -0.29 3.07
C ILE A 127 -6.36 -0.82 4.28
N ILE A 128 -5.35 -1.64 4.04
CA ILE A 128 -4.50 -2.27 5.05
C ILE A 128 -3.15 -1.54 5.07
N PRO A 129 -2.84 -0.84 6.17
CA PRO A 129 -1.59 -0.09 6.29
C PRO A 129 -0.35 -1.00 6.47
N PRO A 130 0.87 -0.43 6.29
CA PRO A 130 2.09 -1.09 6.66
C PRO A 130 2.08 -1.61 8.11
N HIS A 131 2.77 -2.73 8.35
CA HIS A 131 2.93 -3.36 9.66
C HIS A 131 1.61 -3.83 10.31
N THR A 132 0.57 -4.02 9.52
CA THR A 132 -0.70 -4.59 9.97
C THR A 132 -0.70 -6.09 9.75
N ARG A 133 -0.86 -6.85 10.82
CA ARG A 133 -0.96 -8.32 10.77
C ARG A 133 -2.32 -8.72 10.22
N HIS A 134 -2.33 -9.42 9.10
CA HIS A 134 -3.57 -9.85 8.45
C HIS A 134 -3.40 -11.11 7.60
N SER A 135 -4.54 -11.67 7.19
CA SER A 135 -4.64 -12.70 6.16
C SER A 135 -5.85 -12.43 5.29
N VAL A 136 -5.80 -12.93 4.05
CA VAL A 136 -6.92 -12.91 3.10
C VAL A 136 -7.16 -14.33 2.61
N SER A 137 -8.41 -14.71 2.41
CA SER A 137 -8.77 -16.02 1.85
C SER A 137 -10.06 -15.96 1.02
N ILE A 138 -10.05 -16.74 -0.07
CA ILE A 138 -11.17 -16.92 -1.00
C ILE A 138 -11.22 -18.41 -1.33
N PHE A 139 -12.33 -19.10 -0.98
CA PHE A 139 -12.51 -20.53 -1.18
C PHE A 139 -13.70 -20.88 -2.08
N ASP A 140 -14.00 -19.98 -3.00
CA ASP A 140 -15.02 -20.13 -4.04
C ASP A 140 -14.58 -19.42 -5.33
N ASP A 141 -15.50 -19.14 -6.25
CA ASP A 141 -15.20 -18.44 -7.49
C ASP A 141 -15.17 -16.90 -7.36
N SER A 142 -15.25 -16.38 -6.14
CA SER A 142 -15.18 -14.95 -5.88
C SER A 142 -13.84 -14.36 -6.33
N ILE A 143 -13.84 -13.09 -6.69
CA ILE A 143 -12.67 -12.39 -7.24
C ILE A 143 -12.36 -11.19 -6.38
N ALA A 144 -11.16 -11.17 -5.85
CA ALA A 144 -10.57 -9.99 -5.24
C ALA A 144 -9.19 -9.73 -5.82
N PHE A 145 -8.78 -8.49 -5.79
CA PHE A 145 -7.41 -8.11 -6.16
C PHE A 145 -6.87 -7.03 -5.23
N ASN A 146 -5.56 -6.99 -5.15
CA ASN A 146 -4.83 -6.07 -4.32
C ASN A 146 -4.18 -4.99 -5.17
N ILE A 147 -4.30 -3.74 -4.72
CA ILE A 147 -3.51 -2.62 -5.22
C ILE A 147 -2.44 -2.36 -4.15
N LEU A 148 -1.20 -2.70 -4.46
CA LEU A 148 -0.06 -2.50 -3.57
C LEU A 148 0.58 -1.17 -3.90
N VAL A 149 0.75 -0.30 -2.90
CA VAL A 149 1.26 1.06 -3.09
C VAL A 149 2.44 1.31 -2.16
N ARG A 150 3.58 1.72 -2.72
CA ARG A 150 4.75 2.11 -1.90
C ARG A 150 4.39 3.21 -0.92
N GLY A 151 4.91 3.12 0.31
CA GLY A 151 4.68 4.13 1.35
C GLY A 151 5.01 5.56 0.91
N SER A 152 6.10 5.75 0.15
CA SER A 152 6.49 7.06 -0.39
C SER A 152 5.50 7.63 -1.40
N THR A 153 4.91 6.78 -2.24
CA THR A 153 3.91 7.17 -3.25
C THR A 153 2.59 7.48 -2.60
N PHE A 154 2.23 6.67 -1.64
CA PHE A 154 1.04 6.89 -0.85
C PHE A 154 1.04 8.30 -0.24
N GLN A 155 2.11 8.70 0.45
CA GLN A 155 2.24 10.04 1.02
C GLN A 155 2.09 11.16 -0.02
N THR A 156 2.69 11.01 -1.19
CA THR A 156 2.71 12.10 -2.19
C THR A 156 1.44 12.23 -3.00
N THR A 157 0.76 11.13 -3.32
CA THR A 157 -0.47 11.14 -4.13
C THR A 157 -1.69 11.50 -3.30
N PHE A 158 -1.72 11.07 -2.05
CA PHE A 158 -2.87 11.25 -1.17
C PHE A 158 -3.00 12.65 -0.61
N PHE A 159 -1.90 13.22 -0.08
CA PHE A 159 -1.96 14.55 0.49
C PHE A 159 -2.28 15.65 -0.54
N GLN A 160 -2.15 15.36 -1.84
CA GLN A 160 -2.59 16.29 -2.89
C GLN A 160 -4.12 16.31 -3.09
N THR A 161 -4.81 15.26 -2.67
CA THR A 161 -6.24 15.08 -2.97
C THR A 161 -7.12 15.29 -1.75
N LEU A 162 -6.56 15.19 -0.55
CA LEU A 162 -7.32 15.21 0.70
C LEU A 162 -7.55 16.64 1.19
N THR A 163 -8.81 16.96 1.48
CA THR A 163 -9.13 18.08 2.35
C THR A 163 -8.82 17.68 3.79
N ALA A 164 -8.35 18.64 4.61
CA ALA A 164 -7.93 18.40 5.99
C ALA A 164 -8.99 17.70 6.88
N ASP A 165 -10.25 17.91 6.56
CA ASP A 165 -11.38 17.39 7.35
C ASP A 165 -11.87 16.00 6.90
N SER A 166 -11.26 15.38 5.89
CA SER A 166 -11.72 14.08 5.42
C SER A 166 -11.32 12.95 6.40
N ALA A 167 -12.21 11.97 6.62
CA ALA A 167 -11.93 10.79 7.44
C ALA A 167 -10.69 10.04 6.95
N LEU A 168 -10.45 10.07 5.64
CA LEU A 168 -9.28 9.47 5.01
C LEU A 168 -7.99 10.22 5.39
N ALA A 169 -8.00 11.56 5.40
CA ALA A 169 -6.86 12.34 5.82
C ALA A 169 -6.50 12.07 7.28
N GLN A 170 -7.50 11.96 8.15
CA GLN A 170 -7.32 11.61 9.57
C GLN A 170 -6.74 10.19 9.72
N PHE A 171 -7.28 9.21 8.98
CA PHE A 171 -6.78 7.85 8.96
C PHE A 171 -5.30 7.79 8.55
N PHE A 172 -4.94 8.44 7.45
CA PHE A 172 -3.56 8.40 6.97
C PHE A 172 -2.59 9.20 7.84
N ALA A 173 -3.01 10.31 8.40
CA ALA A 173 -2.22 11.00 9.40
C ALA A 173 -1.95 10.07 10.59
N HIS A 174 -2.96 9.35 11.05
CA HIS A 174 -2.83 8.38 12.13
C HIS A 174 -1.88 7.23 11.76
N VAL A 175 -2.09 6.59 10.62
CA VAL A 175 -1.28 5.44 10.15
C VAL A 175 0.18 5.81 9.91
N LEU A 176 0.43 6.97 9.29
CA LEU A 176 1.79 7.39 8.95
C LEU A 176 2.61 7.86 10.16
N TYR A 177 1.94 8.36 11.19
CA TYR A 177 2.62 9.03 12.30
C TYR A 177 2.41 8.37 13.65
N HIS A 178 1.39 7.54 13.83
CA HIS A 178 1.18 6.74 15.02
C HIS A 178 1.48 5.27 14.74
N LYS A 179 2.35 4.67 15.54
CA LYS A 179 2.60 3.21 15.51
C LYS A 179 1.48 2.44 16.23
N THR A 180 0.22 2.78 15.99
CA THR A 180 -0.89 2.03 16.58
C THR A 180 -1.24 0.86 15.67
N GLU A 181 -1.04 -0.33 16.20
CA GLU A 181 -1.42 -1.58 15.57
C GLU A 181 -2.94 -1.61 15.36
N GLY A 182 -3.38 -2.09 14.20
CA GLY A 182 -4.77 -2.50 13.99
C GLY A 182 -5.71 -1.50 13.32
N ASN A 183 -5.21 -0.38 12.82
CA ASN A 183 -6.06 0.53 12.07
C ASN A 183 -6.16 0.10 10.62
N PHE A 184 -7.37 -0.08 10.13
CA PHE A 184 -7.68 -0.25 8.72
C PHE A 184 -8.93 0.54 8.37
N LEU A 185 -9.13 0.82 7.09
CA LEU A 185 -10.23 1.63 6.61
C LEU A 185 -11.00 0.85 5.55
N ILE A 186 -12.32 0.91 5.62
CA ILE A 186 -13.19 0.20 4.67
C ILE A 186 -14.14 1.20 4.04
N PHE A 187 -14.29 1.09 2.73
CA PHE A 187 -15.34 1.72 1.96
C PHE A 187 -16.33 0.64 1.51
N HIS A 188 -17.59 0.85 1.76
CA HIS A 188 -18.68 0.02 1.27
C HIS A 188 -19.29 0.65 0.01
N ALA A 189 -18.58 0.51 -1.13
CA ALA A 189 -19.02 1.10 -2.39
C ALA A 189 -20.09 0.25 -3.11
N GLY A 190 -20.28 -1.01 -2.72
CA GLY A 190 -21.24 -1.90 -3.34
C GLY A 190 -21.03 -2.00 -4.86
N ASN A 191 -22.13 -2.04 -5.59
CA ASN A 191 -22.09 -2.10 -7.07
C ASN A 191 -22.02 -0.71 -7.72
N ASP A 192 -21.35 0.29 -7.09
CA ASP A 192 -21.17 1.59 -7.74
C ASP A 192 -20.34 1.43 -9.01
N HIS A 193 -20.99 1.65 -10.17
CA HIS A 193 -20.37 1.47 -11.48
C HIS A 193 -19.20 2.41 -11.72
N ILE A 194 -19.16 3.62 -11.12
CA ILE A 194 -18.07 4.58 -11.28
C ILE A 194 -16.82 4.05 -10.59
N VAL A 195 -16.96 3.54 -9.38
CA VAL A 195 -15.87 2.95 -8.61
C VAL A 195 -15.35 1.68 -9.29
N MET A 196 -16.25 0.78 -9.67
CA MET A 196 -15.89 -0.48 -10.33
C MET A 196 -15.21 -0.25 -11.69
N GLU A 197 -15.72 0.69 -12.49
CA GLU A 197 -15.08 1.07 -13.75
C GLU A 197 -13.68 1.68 -13.55
N SER A 198 -13.50 2.45 -12.51
CA SER A 198 -12.18 3.02 -12.17
C SER A 198 -11.19 1.94 -11.77
N LEU A 199 -11.62 0.94 -11.01
CA LEU A 199 -10.80 -0.25 -10.66
C LEU A 199 -10.41 -1.04 -11.91
N GLU A 200 -11.36 -1.35 -12.79
CA GLU A 200 -11.10 -2.04 -14.04
C GLU A 200 -10.09 -1.30 -14.92
N ASN A 201 -10.30 0.01 -15.10
CA ASN A 201 -9.42 0.84 -15.91
C ASN A 201 -8.00 0.90 -15.33
N LEU A 202 -7.86 0.96 -14.00
CA LEU A 202 -6.58 0.93 -13.32
C LEU A 202 -5.84 -0.39 -13.56
N TYR A 203 -6.55 -1.51 -13.48
CA TYR A 203 -5.98 -2.84 -13.71
C TYR A 203 -5.59 -3.04 -15.19
N ILE A 204 -6.46 -2.63 -16.12
CA ILE A 204 -6.18 -2.67 -17.56
C ILE A 204 -4.94 -1.85 -17.92
N GLU A 205 -4.79 -0.66 -17.34
CA GLU A 205 -3.62 0.17 -17.55
C GLU A 205 -2.35 -0.50 -16.99
N TYR A 206 -2.45 -1.11 -15.80
CA TYR A 206 -1.35 -1.84 -15.20
C TYR A 206 -0.85 -2.99 -16.09
N LEU A 207 -1.75 -3.80 -16.64
CA LEU A 207 -1.43 -4.92 -17.54
C LEU A 207 -0.90 -4.46 -18.90
N GLY A 208 -1.23 -3.25 -19.32
CA GLY A 208 -0.87 -2.73 -20.65
C GLY A 208 0.61 -2.40 -20.83
N HIS A 209 1.32 -2.06 -19.77
CA HIS A 209 2.74 -1.65 -19.77
C HIS A 209 3.09 -0.60 -20.84
N GLU A 210 2.14 0.31 -21.13
CA GLU A 210 2.31 1.33 -22.16
C GLU A 210 3.27 2.44 -21.71
N LYS A 211 3.69 3.28 -22.66
CA LYS A 211 4.53 4.46 -22.35
C LYS A 211 3.82 5.38 -21.36
N TYR A 212 4.53 5.84 -20.35
CA TYR A 212 4.01 6.66 -19.25
C TYR A 212 3.04 5.91 -18.30
N ASN A 213 3.01 4.59 -18.34
CA ASN A 213 2.16 3.75 -17.50
C ASN A 213 2.16 4.19 -16.03
N TYR A 214 3.32 4.43 -15.42
CA TYR A 214 3.40 4.86 -14.02
C TYR A 214 2.76 6.22 -13.75
N THR A 215 2.86 7.15 -14.67
CA THR A 215 2.20 8.47 -14.54
C THR A 215 0.69 8.31 -14.63
N PHE A 216 0.21 7.47 -15.55
CA PHE A 216 -1.20 7.14 -15.67
C PHE A 216 -1.73 6.45 -14.42
N LEU A 217 -1.08 5.39 -13.94
CA LEU A 217 -1.48 4.66 -12.74
C LEU A 217 -1.56 5.56 -11.50
N ASN A 218 -0.56 6.42 -11.29
CA ASN A 218 -0.59 7.38 -10.19
C ASN A 218 -1.78 8.36 -10.31
N SER A 219 -2.04 8.89 -11.51
CA SER A 219 -3.15 9.81 -11.73
C SER A 219 -4.52 9.13 -11.60
N MET A 220 -4.64 7.91 -12.08
CA MET A 220 -5.85 7.10 -11.96
C MET A 220 -6.14 6.71 -10.51
N LEU A 221 -5.09 6.38 -9.73
CA LEU A 221 -5.24 6.10 -8.31
C LEU A 221 -5.73 7.34 -7.56
N VAL A 222 -5.19 8.52 -7.86
CA VAL A 222 -5.67 9.80 -7.29
C VAL A 222 -7.15 10.04 -7.62
N LEU A 223 -7.53 9.80 -8.89
CA LEU A 223 -8.93 9.93 -9.32
C LEU A 223 -9.84 8.92 -8.61
N PHE A 224 -9.41 7.67 -8.51
CA PHE A 224 -10.13 6.62 -7.80
C PHE A 224 -10.42 7.01 -6.35
N TRP A 225 -9.43 7.55 -5.64
CA TRP A 225 -9.65 8.05 -4.27
C TRP A 225 -10.59 9.24 -4.21
N ALA A 226 -10.45 10.18 -5.13
CA ALA A 226 -11.36 11.32 -5.19
C ALA A 226 -12.81 10.90 -5.43
N GLN A 227 -13.04 9.85 -6.20
CA GLN A 227 -14.36 9.26 -6.43
C GLN A 227 -14.88 8.55 -5.17
N LEU A 228 -14.07 7.70 -4.52
CA LEU A 228 -14.46 7.06 -3.26
C LEU A 228 -14.87 8.09 -2.20
N LEU A 229 -14.06 9.11 -1.99
CA LEU A 229 -14.38 10.17 -1.04
C LEU A 229 -15.64 10.93 -1.44
N ARG A 230 -15.79 11.28 -2.70
CA ARG A 230 -16.95 12.07 -3.17
C ARG A 230 -18.27 11.34 -2.96
N TYR A 231 -18.29 10.02 -3.21
CA TYR A 231 -19.54 9.26 -3.25
C TYR A 231 -19.76 8.39 -2.02
N HIS A 232 -18.67 7.96 -1.34
CA HIS A 232 -18.72 6.97 -0.26
C HIS A 232 -18.03 7.41 1.04
N GLU A 233 -17.73 8.70 1.22
CA GLU A 233 -17.13 9.18 2.48
C GLU A 233 -18.00 8.89 3.71
N LYS A 234 -19.32 8.85 3.53
CA LYS A 234 -20.27 8.56 4.62
C LYS A 234 -20.40 7.07 4.93
N ASP A 235 -19.96 6.22 3.99
CA ASP A 235 -20.04 4.77 4.06
C ASP A 235 -18.69 4.16 4.52
N ILE A 236 -17.85 5.00 5.15
CA ILE A 236 -16.57 4.59 5.70
C ILE A 236 -16.76 3.97 7.06
N GLU A 237 -16.36 2.72 7.20
CA GLU A 237 -16.14 2.10 8.50
C GLU A 237 -14.66 2.20 8.85
N SER A 238 -14.36 2.84 9.98
CA SER A 238 -12.99 2.95 10.48
C SER A 238 -12.90 2.45 11.91
N ILE A 239 -11.92 1.59 12.18
CA ILE A 239 -11.52 1.27 13.56
C ILE A 239 -10.47 2.32 13.96
N LEU A 240 -10.92 3.57 14.08
CA LEU A 240 -10.13 4.63 14.69
C LEU A 240 -10.54 4.75 16.15
N THR A 241 -9.61 4.60 17.05
CA THR A 241 -9.79 5.14 18.41
C THR A 241 -10.03 6.64 18.27
N LYS A 242 -11.15 7.12 18.80
CA LYS A 242 -11.54 8.54 18.74
C LYS A 242 -10.50 9.40 19.46
N ASP A 243 -9.50 9.87 18.73
CA ASP A 243 -8.65 10.96 19.19
C ASP A 243 -9.21 12.28 18.68
N THR A 244 -9.66 13.11 19.59
CA THR A 244 -10.24 14.44 19.33
C THR A 244 -9.24 15.49 18.81
N THR A 245 -7.97 15.11 18.63
CA THR A 245 -6.88 15.97 18.14
C THR A 245 -6.60 15.82 16.64
N GLY A 246 -7.31 14.93 15.94
CA GLY A 246 -6.98 14.53 14.56
C GLY A 246 -7.09 15.62 13.50
N SER A 247 -8.11 16.50 13.57
CA SER A 247 -8.38 17.50 12.51
C SER A 247 -7.25 18.53 12.39
N SER A 248 -6.83 19.12 13.51
CA SER A 248 -5.73 20.12 13.53
C SER A 248 -4.39 19.51 13.12
N MET A 249 -4.10 18.25 13.48
CA MET A 249 -2.85 17.58 13.12
C MET A 249 -2.77 17.28 11.63
N THR A 250 -3.87 16.87 11.01
CA THR A 250 -3.94 16.61 9.56
C THR A 250 -3.64 17.88 8.74
N GLU A 251 -4.18 19.03 9.15
CA GLU A 251 -3.87 20.32 8.51
C GLU A 251 -2.40 20.67 8.61
N ILE A 252 -1.80 20.46 9.77
CA ILE A 252 -0.36 20.67 10.00
C ILE A 252 0.46 19.77 9.07
N LEU A 253 0.14 18.49 9.00
CA LEU A 253 0.88 17.53 8.17
C LEU A 253 0.72 17.82 6.67
N ASN A 254 -0.46 18.20 6.22
CA ASN A 254 -0.71 18.68 4.87
C ASN A 254 0.15 19.92 4.54
N TYR A 255 0.17 20.88 5.43
CA TYR A 255 1.01 22.07 5.27
C TYR A 255 2.48 21.70 5.15
N LEU A 256 2.99 20.80 6.00
CA LEU A 256 4.38 20.34 5.96
C LEU A 256 4.70 19.60 4.66
N ASN A 257 3.79 18.78 4.15
CA ASN A 257 3.99 18.08 2.86
C ASN A 257 4.05 19.03 1.66
N HIS A 258 3.34 20.16 1.70
CA HIS A 258 3.40 21.16 0.63
C HIS A 258 4.59 22.11 0.75
N ASN A 259 5.06 22.36 1.98
CA ASN A 259 6.10 23.37 2.27
C ASN A 259 7.42 22.79 2.76
N TYR A 260 7.61 21.45 2.67
CA TYR A 260 8.75 20.72 3.30
C TYR A 260 10.13 21.25 2.93
N GLN A 261 10.28 21.89 1.78
CA GLN A 261 11.57 22.41 1.30
C GLN A 261 12.09 23.52 2.21
N THR A 262 11.19 24.40 2.65
CA THR A 262 11.50 25.64 3.38
C THR A 262 10.89 25.73 4.77
N ALA A 263 9.98 24.81 5.13
CA ALA A 263 9.29 24.87 6.42
C ALA A 263 10.25 24.81 7.60
N THR A 264 10.13 25.77 8.49
CA THR A 264 10.80 25.76 9.82
C THR A 264 9.78 25.54 10.92
N LEU A 265 10.22 25.03 12.07
CA LEU A 265 9.37 24.84 13.24
C LEU A 265 8.71 26.17 13.68
N SER A 266 9.47 27.27 13.64
CA SER A 266 9.00 28.61 14.03
C SER A 266 7.92 29.14 13.11
N ASP A 267 8.17 29.11 11.79
CA ASP A 267 7.23 29.65 10.80
C ASP A 267 5.95 28.81 10.75
N THR A 268 6.09 27.48 10.87
CA THR A 268 4.94 26.59 10.90
C THR A 268 4.11 26.81 12.17
N ALA A 269 4.74 26.93 13.32
CA ALA A 269 4.04 27.24 14.59
C ALA A 269 3.27 28.56 14.48
N ALA A 270 3.90 29.61 13.94
CA ALA A 270 3.27 30.91 13.73
C ALA A 270 2.10 30.83 12.73
N HIS A 271 2.24 30.05 11.66
CA HIS A 271 1.17 29.84 10.66
C HIS A 271 -0.10 29.26 11.30
N PHE A 272 0.04 28.33 12.25
CA PHE A 272 -1.09 27.69 12.96
C PHE A 272 -1.46 28.40 14.26
N GLY A 273 -0.87 29.54 14.57
CA GLY A 273 -1.21 30.34 15.77
C GLY A 273 -0.70 29.74 17.09
N TYR A 274 0.32 28.88 17.05
CA TYR A 274 0.91 28.27 18.24
C TYR A 274 2.25 28.91 18.63
N SER A 275 2.57 28.85 19.92
CA SER A 275 3.95 29.07 20.34
C SER A 275 4.84 27.90 19.88
N VAL A 276 6.12 28.16 19.60
CA VAL A 276 7.09 27.13 19.15
C VAL A 276 7.16 25.93 20.11
N SER A 277 7.17 26.20 21.42
CA SER A 277 7.20 25.15 22.44
C SER A 277 5.96 24.27 22.41
N HIS A 278 4.78 24.90 22.40
CA HIS A 278 3.50 24.17 22.35
C HIS A 278 3.36 23.38 21.05
N PHE A 279 3.72 23.98 19.91
CA PHE A 279 3.68 23.31 18.60
C PHE A 279 4.63 22.12 18.54
N SER A 280 5.85 22.23 19.08
CA SER A 280 6.79 21.10 19.15
C SER A 280 6.26 19.94 19.98
N THR A 281 5.59 20.23 21.09
CA THR A 281 4.94 19.24 21.96
C THR A 281 3.75 18.61 21.23
N LEU A 282 2.87 19.44 20.63
CA LEU A 282 1.71 18.99 19.84
C LEU A 282 2.11 18.04 18.72
N ILE A 283 3.12 18.40 17.93
CA ILE A 283 3.67 17.55 16.87
C ILE A 283 4.15 16.21 17.44
N LYS A 284 4.92 16.23 18.53
CA LYS A 284 5.49 15.03 19.12
C LYS A 284 4.44 14.12 19.74
N GLU A 285 3.46 14.68 20.43
CA GLU A 285 2.33 13.94 21.02
C GLU A 285 1.43 13.37 19.92
N GLY A 286 1.08 14.20 18.92
CA GLY A 286 0.18 13.81 17.85
C GLY A 286 0.79 12.89 16.79
N THR A 287 2.13 12.79 16.67
CA THR A 287 2.79 12.01 15.62
C THR A 287 3.83 11.02 16.15
N GLY A 288 4.17 11.07 17.42
CA GLY A 288 5.27 10.29 18.00
C GLY A 288 6.67 10.73 17.50
N ARG A 289 6.77 11.74 16.62
CA ARG A 289 7.98 12.21 15.96
C ARG A 289 8.23 13.70 16.18
N THR A 290 9.48 14.12 16.13
CA THR A 290 9.78 15.55 16.13
C THR A 290 9.53 16.18 14.77
N PHE A 291 9.29 17.49 14.73
CA PHE A 291 9.15 18.26 13.48
C PHE A 291 10.29 17.99 12.48
N LEU A 292 11.54 18.00 12.95
CA LEU A 292 12.70 17.73 12.10
C LEU A 292 12.71 16.29 11.54
N GLN A 293 12.22 15.33 12.31
CA GLN A 293 12.09 13.95 11.81
C GLN A 293 11.05 13.88 10.69
N ILE A 294 9.90 14.53 10.84
CA ILE A 294 8.84 14.58 9.83
C ILE A 294 9.37 15.21 8.53
N ILE A 295 9.95 16.42 8.63
CA ILE A 295 10.52 17.12 7.45
C ILE A 295 11.59 16.28 6.76
N ARG A 296 12.49 15.66 7.53
CA ARG A 296 13.51 14.78 6.98
C ARG A 296 12.88 13.62 6.20
N ASP A 297 11.88 12.97 6.77
CA ASP A 297 11.25 11.81 6.16
C ASP A 297 10.51 12.19 4.87
N ILE A 298 9.83 13.34 4.86
CA ILE A 298 9.23 13.91 3.62
C ILE A 298 10.30 14.15 2.56
N LYS A 299 11.40 14.85 2.90
CA LYS A 299 12.52 15.14 1.98
C LYS A 299 13.15 13.87 1.41
N LEU A 300 13.36 12.86 2.23
CA LEU A 300 13.92 11.58 1.81
C LEU A 300 12.97 10.80 0.88
N ASN A 301 11.69 10.81 1.16
CA ASN A 301 10.68 10.18 0.32
C ASN A 301 10.62 10.84 -1.06
N GLN A 302 10.64 12.17 -1.13
CA GLN A 302 10.71 12.91 -2.39
C GLN A 302 12.02 12.63 -3.16
N ALA A 303 13.15 12.49 -2.43
CA ALA A 303 14.41 12.10 -3.04
C ALA A 303 14.34 10.69 -3.66
N CYS A 304 13.78 9.71 -2.95
CA CYS A 304 13.58 8.36 -3.48
C CYS A 304 12.74 8.36 -4.76
N ARG A 305 11.67 9.16 -4.77
CA ARG A 305 10.83 9.34 -5.97
C ARG A 305 11.66 9.93 -7.13
N ALA A 306 12.37 11.04 -6.91
CA ALA A 306 13.19 11.67 -7.94
C ALA A 306 14.30 10.74 -8.44
N LEU A 307 14.90 9.93 -7.57
CA LEU A 307 15.92 8.94 -7.95
C LEU A 307 15.37 7.85 -8.90
N ARG A 308 14.11 7.43 -8.71
CA ARG A 308 13.48 6.40 -9.55
C ARG A 308 12.88 6.97 -10.85
N GLU A 309 12.26 8.14 -10.75
CA GLU A 309 11.41 8.67 -11.84
C GLU A 309 12.15 9.65 -12.76
N THR A 310 13.36 10.07 -12.41
CA THR A 310 14.10 11.09 -13.18
C THR A 310 15.56 10.71 -13.40
N THR A 311 16.17 11.33 -14.42
CA THR A 311 17.61 11.26 -14.69
C THR A 311 18.41 12.41 -14.05
N LEU A 312 17.79 13.18 -13.15
CA LEU A 312 18.46 14.31 -12.48
C LEU A 312 19.73 13.86 -11.75
N SER A 313 20.75 14.70 -11.76
CA SER A 313 21.98 14.42 -10.99
C SER A 313 21.71 14.41 -9.49
N ILE A 314 22.54 13.72 -8.70
CA ILE A 314 22.39 13.69 -7.24
C ILE A 314 22.41 15.09 -6.62
N PRO A 315 23.28 16.03 -7.06
CA PRO A 315 23.22 17.41 -6.59
C PRO A 315 21.90 18.11 -6.94
N ALA A 316 21.36 17.89 -8.16
CA ALA A 316 20.06 18.47 -8.55
C ALA A 316 18.90 17.93 -7.71
N ILE A 317 18.93 16.63 -7.35
CA ILE A 317 17.93 16.05 -6.42
C ILE A 317 18.11 16.62 -5.02
N CYS A 318 19.33 16.80 -4.54
CA CYS A 318 19.61 17.43 -3.25
C CYS A 318 18.95 18.81 -3.15
N GLU A 319 19.13 19.65 -4.18
CA GLU A 319 18.51 20.97 -4.28
C GLU A 319 16.98 20.87 -4.37
N LEU A 320 16.46 20.00 -5.25
CA LEU A 320 15.02 19.75 -5.45
C LEU A 320 14.31 19.41 -4.13
N VAL A 321 14.94 18.63 -3.26
CA VAL A 321 14.32 18.23 -1.98
C VAL A 321 14.66 19.17 -0.82
N GLY A 322 15.36 20.27 -1.08
CA GLY A 322 15.62 21.33 -0.12
C GLY A 322 16.71 20.97 0.92
N TYR A 323 17.77 20.24 0.54
CA TYR A 323 18.98 20.13 1.32
C TYR A 323 20.01 21.19 0.89
N GLU A 324 20.63 21.82 1.84
CA GLU A 324 21.64 22.87 1.58
C GLU A 324 22.93 22.33 0.96
N THR A 325 23.35 21.10 1.36
CA THR A 325 24.58 20.50 0.87
C THR A 325 24.41 19.04 0.47
N PRO A 326 25.04 18.63 -0.65
CA PRO A 326 25.02 17.23 -1.09
C PRO A 326 25.61 16.26 -0.05
N GLU A 327 26.60 16.66 0.72
CA GLU A 327 27.24 15.83 1.74
C GLU A 327 26.27 15.51 2.88
N HIS A 328 25.50 16.50 3.34
CA HIS A 328 24.47 16.30 4.35
C HIS A 328 23.34 15.40 3.82
N PHE A 329 22.90 15.63 2.60
CA PHE A 329 21.91 14.78 1.93
C PHE A 329 22.39 13.33 1.84
N MET A 330 23.57 13.08 1.26
CA MET A 330 24.11 11.72 1.07
C MET A 330 24.25 10.97 2.39
N ARG A 331 24.76 11.64 3.45
CA ARG A 331 24.90 11.04 4.77
C ARG A 331 23.54 10.69 5.38
N THR A 332 22.58 11.59 5.27
CA THR A 332 21.24 11.40 5.82
C THR A 332 20.51 10.27 5.08
N PHE A 333 20.60 10.26 3.75
CA PHE A 333 20.02 9.22 2.90
C PHE A 333 20.64 7.84 3.21
N LYS A 334 21.98 7.75 3.27
CA LYS A 334 22.66 6.49 3.61
C LYS A 334 22.30 5.98 4.99
N LYS A 335 22.13 6.90 5.98
CA LYS A 335 21.67 6.52 7.32
C LYS A 335 20.25 5.94 7.33
N ALA A 336 19.37 6.46 6.48
CA ALA A 336 17.96 6.03 6.42
C ALA A 336 17.79 4.73 5.64
N TYR A 337 18.48 4.55 4.51
CA TYR A 337 18.27 3.43 3.58
C TYR A 337 19.44 2.44 3.49
N GLY A 338 20.48 2.60 4.29
CA GLY A 338 21.66 1.72 4.31
C GLY A 338 22.58 1.85 3.09
N MET A 339 22.20 2.63 2.07
CA MET A 339 22.92 2.80 0.81
C MET A 339 22.93 4.26 0.36
N THR A 340 23.86 4.62 -0.53
CA THR A 340 23.93 5.96 -1.12
C THR A 340 22.79 6.21 -2.11
N PRO A 341 22.43 7.49 -2.40
CA PRO A 341 21.44 7.80 -3.45
C PRO A 341 21.78 7.23 -4.82
N GLY A 342 23.07 7.17 -5.18
CA GLY A 342 23.54 6.59 -6.41
C GLY A 342 23.38 5.07 -6.48
N GLU A 343 23.64 4.37 -5.39
CA GLU A 343 23.39 2.92 -5.25
C GLU A 343 21.90 2.63 -5.26
N TYR A 344 21.10 3.45 -4.59
CA TYR A 344 19.66 3.35 -4.57
C TYR A 344 19.08 3.48 -5.99
N ARG A 345 19.51 4.48 -6.77
CA ARG A 345 19.10 4.63 -8.17
C ARG A 345 19.43 3.39 -8.98
N LYS A 346 20.68 2.90 -8.92
CA LYS A 346 21.09 1.70 -9.69
C LYS A 346 20.31 0.44 -9.34
N ARG A 347 19.84 0.35 -8.11
CA ARG A 347 19.05 -0.82 -7.65
C ARG A 347 17.59 -0.74 -8.07
N HIS A 348 17.09 0.49 -8.32
CA HIS A 348 15.66 0.75 -8.57
C HIS A 348 15.39 1.45 -9.92
N SER A 349 16.41 1.51 -10.83
CA SER A 349 16.29 1.98 -12.23
C SER A 349 16.04 0.82 -13.16
#